data_7344d1672a4c6dfae43ec42dba9d2e56
#
_entry.id   7344d1672a4c6dfae43ec42dba9d2e56
#
_cell.length_a   1.000
_cell.length_b   1.000
_cell.length_c   1.000
_cell.angle_alpha   90.00
_cell.angle_beta   90.00
_cell.angle_gamma   90.00
#
_symmetry.space_group_name_H-M   'P 1'
#
loop_
_entity.id
_entity.type
_entity.pdbx_description
1 polymer ?
#
loop_
_entity_poly.entity_id
_entity_poly.type
_entity_poly.pdbx_seq_one_letter_code
_entity_poly.pdbx_strand_id
1 'polypeptide(L)'
;MRLSRRSATPRKTVSANQNPFDRELRVACELARTAGAAILEQYEGPLHIKQKNYDDDMEPVTQADMIANELIVSGLKREFPDDGILAEESIDTERRLAKSRVWMVDPLDGTNGFIDGNGDFAVQIGLAEDGRCALGVVFQPLTGVLYRAVRGAGTWIERPDFEQQRATVSDTKTLSEMRLAASRSHRSPRMNRVVAQLGFEAEVQRGSVGIKIGLLVEQQCDVYIHLSPRTKQWDTCAPEVILTEAGGRISDLFGYPLNYNVPDVQNRNGLVASNGVSHDQIIETLAPLLNEFGRKQI
;
A
#
# COMPACT_ATOMS: atom_id res chain seq x y z
N MET A 1 -36.57 62.92 7.37
CA MET A 1 -35.61 62.23 6.54
C MET A 1 -35.09 61.00 7.30
N ARG A 2 -35.65 59.82 7.03
CA ARG A 2 -35.31 58.56 7.77
C ARG A 2 -34.35 57.75 6.87
N LEU A 3 -33.11 57.59 7.30
CA LEU A 3 -32.14 56.73 6.66
C LEU A 3 -32.38 55.25 7.02
N SER A 4 -32.72 54.44 6.05
CA SER A 4 -32.88 53.01 6.18
C SER A 4 -31.50 52.35 6.24
N ARG A 5 -31.23 51.68 7.35
CA ARG A 5 -30.07 50.76 7.52
C ARG A 5 -30.37 49.46 6.76
N ARG A 6 -29.68 49.20 5.66
CA ARG A 6 -29.65 47.90 5.04
C ARG A 6 -28.84 46.93 5.89
N SER A 7 -29.47 45.89 6.35
CA SER A 7 -28.82 44.74 7.04
C SER A 7 -27.97 44.00 6.00
N ALA A 8 -26.67 43.92 6.21
CA ALA A 8 -25.77 43.07 5.45
C ALA A 8 -25.90 41.61 6.01
N THR A 9 -26.37 40.72 5.17
CA THR A 9 -26.36 39.29 5.42
C THR A 9 -24.91 38.78 5.50
N PRO A 10 -24.52 38.02 6.53
CA PRO A 10 -23.15 37.48 6.60
C PRO A 10 -22.95 36.48 5.46
N ARG A 11 -21.96 36.75 4.60
CA ARG A 11 -21.47 35.77 3.64
C ARG A 11 -20.97 34.55 4.44
N LYS A 12 -21.57 33.38 4.18
CA LYS A 12 -21.02 32.10 4.62
C LYS A 12 -19.61 32.00 4.02
N THR A 13 -18.61 32.07 4.87
CA THR A 13 -17.24 31.68 4.52
C THR A 13 -17.28 30.20 4.21
N VAL A 14 -17.20 29.85 2.92
CA VAL A 14 -16.93 28.48 2.49
C VAL A 14 -15.53 28.17 3.03
N SER A 15 -15.44 27.20 3.94
CA SER A 15 -14.21 26.67 4.48
C SER A 15 -13.33 26.22 3.30
N ALA A 16 -12.16 26.86 3.16
CA ALA A 16 -11.16 26.46 2.19
C ALA A 16 -10.65 25.06 2.52
N ASN A 17 -10.55 24.20 1.49
CA ASN A 17 -9.91 22.88 1.46
C ASN A 17 -10.52 21.77 2.32
N GLN A 18 -11.76 21.36 2.05
CA GLN A 18 -12.13 19.97 2.32
C GLN A 18 -11.55 19.10 1.20
N ASN A 19 -10.71 18.11 1.55
CA ASN A 19 -10.24 17.11 0.63
C ASN A 19 -11.46 16.30 0.11
N PRO A 20 -11.61 16.08 -1.21
CA PRO A 20 -12.76 15.37 -1.75
C PRO A 20 -12.94 13.95 -1.21
N PHE A 21 -11.91 13.36 -0.59
CA PHE A 21 -11.91 12.01 -0.02
C PHE A 21 -11.91 11.96 1.52
N ASP A 22 -12.29 13.04 2.21
CA ASP A 22 -12.26 13.08 3.68
C ASP A 22 -13.16 12.00 4.33
N ARG A 23 -14.34 11.73 3.75
CA ARG A 23 -15.24 10.69 4.23
C ARG A 23 -14.65 9.31 4.00
N GLU A 24 -14.14 9.05 2.80
CA GLU A 24 -13.52 7.80 2.40
C GLU A 24 -12.30 7.48 3.28
N LEU A 25 -11.43 8.47 3.51
CA LEU A 25 -10.26 8.31 4.35
C LEU A 25 -10.63 7.96 5.79
N ARG A 26 -11.60 8.68 6.37
CA ARG A 26 -12.06 8.39 7.73
C ARG A 26 -12.61 6.98 7.85
N VAL A 27 -13.48 6.56 6.93
CA VAL A 27 -14.05 5.21 6.92
C VAL A 27 -12.96 4.15 6.75
N ALA A 28 -12.02 4.33 5.82
CA ALA A 28 -10.92 3.40 5.61
C ALA A 28 -10.04 3.26 6.86
N CYS A 29 -9.71 4.36 7.55
CA CYS A 29 -8.96 4.33 8.81
C CYS A 29 -9.72 3.59 9.93
N GLU A 30 -11.02 3.84 10.07
CA GLU A 30 -11.88 3.16 11.06
C GLU A 30 -11.95 1.65 10.79
N LEU A 31 -12.15 1.25 9.52
CA LEU A 31 -12.19 -0.16 9.12
C LEU A 31 -10.84 -0.85 9.30
N ALA A 32 -9.73 -0.20 8.94
CA ALA A 32 -8.39 -0.75 9.13
C ALA A 32 -8.08 -1.01 10.62
N ARG A 33 -8.46 -0.09 11.52
CA ARG A 33 -8.29 -0.28 12.97
C ARG A 33 -9.20 -1.37 13.52
N THR A 34 -10.45 -1.45 13.06
CA THR A 34 -11.41 -2.49 13.48
C THR A 34 -10.94 -3.87 13.06
N ALA A 35 -10.51 -4.01 11.80
CA ALA A 35 -9.94 -5.25 11.28
C ALA A 35 -8.64 -5.63 12.02
N GLY A 36 -7.75 -4.66 12.25
CA GLY A 36 -6.52 -4.87 13.00
C GLY A 36 -6.74 -5.35 14.43
N ALA A 37 -7.75 -4.83 15.12
CA ALA A 37 -8.13 -5.32 16.45
C ALA A 37 -8.59 -6.80 16.39
N ALA A 38 -9.42 -7.16 15.42
CA ALA A 38 -9.86 -8.54 15.23
C ALA A 38 -8.70 -9.49 14.84
N ILE A 39 -7.72 -9.02 14.06
CA ILE A 39 -6.50 -9.76 13.75
C ILE A 39 -5.71 -10.04 15.03
N LEU A 40 -5.55 -9.06 15.91
CA LEU A 40 -4.81 -9.23 17.17
C LEU A 40 -5.48 -10.23 18.12
N GLU A 41 -6.81 -10.31 18.15
CA GLU A 41 -7.54 -11.33 18.91
C GLU A 41 -7.20 -12.77 18.44
N GLN A 42 -6.88 -12.93 17.14
CA GLN A 42 -6.49 -14.21 16.57
C GLN A 42 -4.97 -14.48 16.70
N TYR A 43 -4.15 -13.44 16.87
CA TYR A 43 -2.70 -13.53 16.90
C TYR A 43 -2.18 -14.26 18.15
N GLU A 44 -2.88 -14.14 19.26
CA GLU A 44 -2.53 -14.78 20.54
C GLU A 44 -3.12 -16.21 20.68
N GLY A 45 -3.99 -16.62 19.73
CA GLY A 45 -4.74 -17.86 19.78
C GLY A 45 -4.14 -19.01 18.94
N PRO A 46 -4.79 -20.17 18.93
CA PRO A 46 -4.40 -21.27 18.05
C PRO A 46 -4.64 -20.90 16.59
N LEU A 47 -3.61 -21.05 15.76
CA LEU A 47 -3.69 -20.72 14.34
C LEU A 47 -4.45 -21.79 13.55
N HIS A 48 -5.49 -21.39 12.85
CA HIS A 48 -6.21 -22.21 11.88
C HIS A 48 -5.78 -21.79 10.46
N ILE A 49 -4.79 -22.52 9.92
CA ILE A 49 -4.19 -22.24 8.62
C ILE A 49 -4.85 -23.12 7.57
N LYS A 50 -5.29 -22.53 6.46
CA LYS A 50 -5.68 -23.21 5.23
C LYS A 50 -4.73 -22.81 4.11
N GLN A 51 -4.70 -23.60 3.04
CA GLN A 51 -4.00 -23.24 1.82
C GLN A 51 -5.02 -22.85 0.76
N LYS A 52 -4.80 -21.75 0.09
CA LYS A 52 -5.54 -21.34 -1.11
C LYS A 52 -4.63 -21.46 -2.33
N ASN A 53 -5.18 -21.86 -3.46
CA ASN A 53 -4.45 -21.90 -4.72
C ASN A 53 -4.71 -20.58 -5.46
N TYR A 54 -3.64 -19.90 -5.85
CA TYR A 54 -3.69 -18.70 -6.66
C TYR A 54 -2.66 -18.83 -7.79
N ASP A 55 -3.11 -19.01 -9.03
CA ASP A 55 -2.27 -19.15 -10.22
C ASP A 55 -1.07 -20.11 -10.03
N ASP A 56 -1.33 -21.37 -9.63
CA ASP A 56 -0.35 -22.43 -9.35
C ASP A 56 0.55 -22.21 -8.10
N ASP A 57 0.38 -21.12 -7.37
CA ASP A 57 1.03 -20.92 -6.07
C ASP A 57 0.07 -21.23 -4.91
N MET A 58 0.60 -21.94 -3.91
CA MET A 58 -0.12 -22.23 -2.66
C MET A 58 0.19 -21.13 -1.66
N GLU A 59 -0.81 -20.30 -1.34
CA GLU A 59 -0.68 -19.23 -0.35
C GLU A 59 -1.43 -19.60 0.94
N PRO A 60 -0.83 -19.35 2.12
CA PRO A 60 -1.54 -19.58 3.38
C PRO A 60 -2.63 -18.54 3.59
N VAL A 61 -3.75 -18.94 4.15
CA VAL A 61 -4.81 -18.07 4.64
C VAL A 61 -5.21 -18.50 6.04
N THR A 62 -5.38 -17.57 6.93
CA THR A 62 -5.78 -17.83 8.32
C THR A 62 -7.21 -17.37 8.58
N GLN A 63 -7.73 -17.72 9.74
CA GLN A 63 -9.02 -17.20 10.16
C GLN A 63 -9.00 -15.69 10.35
N ALA A 64 -7.83 -15.11 10.71
CA ALA A 64 -7.66 -13.67 10.84
C ALA A 64 -7.89 -12.93 9.52
N ASP A 65 -7.34 -13.46 8.40
CA ASP A 65 -7.55 -12.91 7.05
C ASP A 65 -9.05 -12.86 6.73
N MET A 66 -9.77 -13.97 6.96
CA MET A 66 -11.20 -14.07 6.64
C MET A 66 -12.07 -13.13 7.48
N ILE A 67 -11.80 -13.01 8.79
CA ILE A 67 -12.53 -12.11 9.69
C ILE A 67 -12.27 -10.64 9.29
N ALA A 68 -11.01 -10.27 9.08
CA ALA A 68 -10.64 -8.94 8.66
C ALA A 68 -11.27 -8.57 7.30
N ASN A 69 -11.25 -9.50 6.34
CA ASN A 69 -11.88 -9.32 5.04
C ASN A 69 -13.39 -9.04 5.17
N GLU A 70 -14.11 -9.84 5.95
CA GLU A 70 -15.55 -9.65 6.15
C GLU A 70 -15.87 -8.29 6.77
N LEU A 71 -15.12 -7.87 7.79
CA LEU A 71 -15.29 -6.58 8.44
C LEU A 71 -15.08 -5.41 7.46
N ILE A 72 -14.00 -5.46 6.68
CA ILE A 72 -13.66 -4.37 5.75
C ILE A 72 -14.67 -4.34 4.60
N VAL A 73 -14.90 -5.48 3.93
CA VAL A 73 -15.75 -5.55 2.73
C VAL A 73 -17.20 -5.21 3.06
N SER A 74 -17.75 -5.73 4.17
CA SER A 74 -19.11 -5.38 4.58
C SER A 74 -19.25 -3.91 4.97
N GLY A 75 -18.24 -3.34 5.64
CA GLY A 75 -18.16 -1.93 5.97
C GLY A 75 -18.14 -1.04 4.71
N LEU A 76 -17.27 -1.34 3.76
CA LEU A 76 -17.18 -0.61 2.48
C LEU A 76 -18.47 -0.70 1.68
N LYS A 77 -19.09 -1.88 1.56
CA LYS A 77 -20.37 -2.05 0.87
C LYS A 77 -21.49 -1.22 1.49
N ARG A 78 -21.52 -1.10 2.81
CA ARG A 78 -22.51 -0.30 3.54
C ARG A 78 -22.30 1.20 3.30
N GLU A 79 -21.07 1.66 3.36
CA GLU A 79 -20.74 3.09 3.26
C GLU A 79 -20.68 3.59 1.81
N PHE A 80 -20.25 2.73 0.87
CA PHE A 80 -20.02 3.07 -0.54
C PHE A 80 -20.65 2.01 -1.47
N PRO A 81 -22.00 1.87 -1.48
CA PRO A 81 -22.69 0.78 -2.20
C PRO A 81 -22.51 0.83 -3.73
N ASP A 82 -22.15 1.99 -4.27
CA ASP A 82 -21.96 2.19 -5.70
C ASP A 82 -20.53 1.91 -6.18
N ASP A 83 -19.55 1.79 -5.28
CA ASP A 83 -18.16 1.52 -5.61
C ASP A 83 -17.94 0.02 -5.91
N GLY A 84 -16.91 -0.28 -6.69
CA GLY A 84 -16.39 -1.63 -6.84
C GLY A 84 -15.51 -2.01 -5.64
N ILE A 85 -15.34 -3.32 -5.43
CA ILE A 85 -14.41 -3.84 -4.42
C ILE A 85 -13.64 -5.00 -5.04
N LEU A 86 -12.32 -4.96 -4.92
CA LEU A 86 -11.39 -6.05 -5.16
C LEU A 86 -10.66 -6.33 -3.84
N ALA A 87 -10.92 -7.50 -3.27
CA ALA A 87 -10.31 -7.90 -2.01
C ALA A 87 -9.71 -9.30 -2.13
N GLU A 88 -8.54 -9.50 -1.52
CA GLU A 88 -7.77 -10.74 -1.62
C GLU A 88 -8.55 -11.99 -1.24
N GLU A 89 -9.34 -11.92 -0.17
CA GLU A 89 -10.11 -13.07 0.35
C GLU A 89 -11.56 -13.09 -0.16
N SER A 90 -11.85 -12.37 -1.24
CA SER A 90 -13.17 -12.33 -1.87
C SER A 90 -13.13 -12.81 -3.31
N ILE A 91 -14.21 -13.45 -3.77
CA ILE A 91 -14.33 -13.82 -5.18
C ILE A 91 -14.48 -12.57 -6.02
N ASP A 92 -13.56 -12.34 -6.94
CA ASP A 92 -13.68 -11.29 -7.93
C ASP A 92 -14.68 -11.72 -9.02
N THR A 93 -15.75 -10.97 -9.15
CA THR A 93 -16.78 -11.18 -10.17
C THR A 93 -16.57 -10.30 -11.40
N GLU A 94 -15.47 -9.55 -11.46
CA GLU A 94 -15.13 -8.59 -12.51
C GLU A 94 -16.15 -7.45 -12.69
N ARG A 95 -17.23 -7.42 -11.93
CA ARG A 95 -18.22 -6.32 -11.97
C ARG A 95 -17.60 -4.97 -11.62
N ARG A 96 -16.49 -4.98 -10.87
CA ARG A 96 -15.69 -3.80 -10.54
C ARG A 96 -15.14 -3.10 -11.77
N LEU A 97 -14.86 -3.83 -12.86
CA LEU A 97 -14.29 -3.28 -14.09
C LEU A 97 -15.16 -2.22 -14.76
N ALA A 98 -16.49 -2.27 -14.48
CA ALA A 98 -17.44 -1.26 -14.95
C ALA A 98 -17.55 -0.04 -14.02
N LYS A 99 -16.78 0.02 -12.93
CA LYS A 99 -16.83 1.09 -11.93
C LYS A 99 -15.63 2.02 -12.08
N SER A 100 -15.88 3.32 -11.98
CA SER A 100 -14.81 4.34 -11.93
C SER A 100 -14.06 4.34 -10.59
N ARG A 101 -14.72 3.93 -9.51
CA ARG A 101 -14.16 3.87 -8.16
C ARG A 101 -14.14 2.43 -7.67
N VAL A 102 -12.96 1.96 -7.25
CA VAL A 102 -12.76 0.58 -6.78
C VAL A 102 -11.85 0.55 -5.56
N TRP A 103 -12.35 -0.03 -4.50
CA TRP A 103 -11.58 -0.32 -3.30
C TRP A 103 -10.71 -1.55 -3.51
N MET A 104 -9.44 -1.45 -3.18
CA MET A 104 -8.44 -2.51 -3.20
C MET A 104 -8.10 -2.87 -1.76
N VAL A 105 -8.37 -4.12 -1.35
CA VAL A 105 -8.25 -4.54 0.05
C VAL A 105 -7.35 -5.75 0.16
N ASP A 106 -6.27 -5.61 0.92
CA ASP A 106 -5.54 -6.72 1.51
C ASP A 106 -5.84 -6.72 3.01
N PRO A 107 -6.62 -7.67 3.50
CA PRO A 107 -7.01 -7.71 4.91
C PRO A 107 -5.85 -8.03 5.85
N LEU A 108 -4.83 -8.76 5.36
CA LEU A 108 -3.65 -9.14 6.13
C LEU A 108 -2.42 -9.34 5.23
N ASP A 109 -1.86 -8.22 4.70
CA ASP A 109 -0.60 -8.25 3.95
C ASP A 109 0.53 -8.78 4.85
N GLY A 110 1.08 -9.92 4.49
CA GLY A 110 2.12 -10.58 5.27
C GLY A 110 1.61 -11.73 6.13
N THR A 111 0.69 -12.57 5.64
CA THR A 111 0.16 -13.75 6.33
C THR A 111 1.27 -14.67 6.88
N ASN A 112 2.38 -14.84 6.17
CA ASN A 112 3.53 -15.57 6.70
C ASN A 112 4.12 -14.92 7.96
N GLY A 113 4.23 -13.59 7.99
CA GLY A 113 4.71 -12.84 9.16
C GLY A 113 3.78 -12.96 10.37
N PHE A 114 2.47 -13.05 10.11
CA PHE A 114 1.46 -13.35 11.12
C PHE A 114 1.63 -14.78 11.66
N ILE A 115 1.76 -15.78 10.79
CA ILE A 115 1.94 -17.19 11.16
C ILE A 115 3.25 -17.39 11.95
N ASP A 116 4.33 -16.77 11.51
CA ASP A 116 5.66 -16.87 12.14
C ASP A 116 5.75 -16.09 13.48
N GLY A 117 4.74 -15.31 13.82
CA GLY A 117 4.73 -14.52 15.05
C GLY A 117 5.76 -13.39 15.08
N ASN A 118 6.26 -12.93 13.93
CA ASN A 118 7.32 -11.93 13.84
C ASN A 118 6.84 -10.48 13.68
N GLY A 119 5.52 -10.27 13.56
CA GLY A 119 4.91 -8.95 13.49
C GLY A 119 4.95 -8.25 12.13
N ASP A 120 5.47 -8.89 11.11
CA ASP A 120 5.58 -8.32 9.76
C ASP A 120 4.26 -8.47 8.96
N PHE A 121 3.18 -7.89 9.47
CA PHE A 121 1.87 -7.88 8.81
C PHE A 121 1.14 -6.55 8.99
N ALA A 122 0.28 -6.22 8.02
CA ALA A 122 -0.50 -4.98 8.00
C ALA A 122 -1.86 -5.16 7.33
N VAL A 123 -2.83 -4.33 7.66
CA VAL A 123 -4.09 -4.15 6.92
C VAL A 123 -3.86 -3.08 5.85
N GLN A 124 -4.26 -3.33 4.61
CA GLN A 124 -4.16 -2.38 3.52
C GLN A 124 -5.54 -2.09 2.90
N ILE A 125 -5.90 -0.82 2.79
CA ILE A 125 -7.14 -0.37 2.15
C ILE A 125 -6.77 0.78 1.22
N GLY A 126 -6.88 0.56 -0.09
CA GLY A 126 -6.69 1.57 -1.12
C GLY A 126 -7.97 1.88 -1.87
N LEU A 127 -8.11 3.08 -2.40
CA LEU A 127 -9.15 3.46 -3.35
C LEU A 127 -8.49 3.88 -4.66
N ALA A 128 -8.84 3.20 -5.74
CA ALA A 128 -8.53 3.63 -7.08
C ALA A 128 -9.73 4.35 -7.71
N GLU A 129 -9.46 5.46 -8.38
CA GLU A 129 -10.42 6.23 -9.17
C GLU A 129 -9.88 6.35 -10.59
N ASP A 130 -10.68 5.91 -11.58
CA ASP A 130 -10.30 5.86 -13.00
C ASP A 130 -8.93 5.18 -13.23
N GLY A 131 -8.72 4.06 -12.54
CA GLY A 131 -7.50 3.25 -12.66
C GLY A 131 -6.25 3.80 -11.96
N ARG A 132 -6.37 4.86 -11.16
CA ARG A 132 -5.25 5.50 -10.44
C ARG A 132 -5.52 5.56 -8.94
N CYS A 133 -4.52 5.33 -8.13
CA CYS A 133 -4.66 5.43 -6.67
C CYS A 133 -5.09 6.85 -6.27
N ALA A 134 -6.13 6.96 -5.47
CA ALA A 134 -6.66 8.22 -4.95
C ALA A 134 -6.46 8.36 -3.44
N LEU A 135 -6.52 7.24 -2.72
CA LEU A 135 -6.43 7.17 -1.27
C LEU A 135 -5.79 5.85 -0.86
N GLY A 136 -5.04 5.85 0.24
CA GLY A 136 -4.45 4.65 0.83
C GLY A 136 -4.32 4.72 2.34
N VAL A 137 -4.59 3.59 2.98
CA VAL A 137 -4.39 3.35 4.41
C VAL A 137 -3.62 2.05 4.56
N VAL A 138 -2.52 2.07 5.32
CA VAL A 138 -1.77 0.90 5.78
C VAL A 138 -1.71 0.97 7.29
N PHE A 139 -2.22 -0.04 7.97
CA PHE A 139 -2.26 -0.11 9.42
C PHE A 139 -1.48 -1.33 9.92
N GLN A 140 -0.55 -1.12 10.84
CA GLN A 140 0.21 -2.17 11.54
C GLN A 140 -0.46 -2.47 12.88
N PRO A 141 -1.20 -3.56 13.05
CA PRO A 141 -1.97 -3.81 14.27
C PRO A 141 -1.11 -3.91 15.53
N LEU A 142 0.04 -4.60 15.44
CA LEU A 142 0.94 -4.80 16.59
C LEU A 142 1.55 -3.53 17.16
N THR A 143 1.85 -2.56 16.30
CA THR A 143 2.50 -1.31 16.71
C THR A 143 1.51 -0.16 16.85
N GLY A 144 0.29 -0.33 16.32
CA GLY A 144 -0.72 0.73 16.23
C GLY A 144 -0.36 1.85 15.24
N VAL A 145 0.71 1.68 14.45
CA VAL A 145 1.13 2.67 13.45
C VAL A 145 0.20 2.61 12.25
N LEU A 146 -0.30 3.78 11.83
CA LEU A 146 -1.15 3.94 10.66
C LEU A 146 -0.53 4.97 9.71
N TYR A 147 -0.28 4.53 8.47
CA TYR A 147 0.08 5.40 7.35
C TYR A 147 -1.17 5.68 6.54
N ARG A 148 -1.38 6.95 6.19
CA ARG A 148 -2.50 7.33 5.33
C ARG A 148 -2.11 8.44 4.36
N ALA A 149 -2.67 8.38 3.17
CA ALA A 149 -2.47 9.40 2.16
C ALA A 149 -3.73 9.61 1.32
N VAL A 150 -3.86 10.79 0.78
CA VAL A 150 -4.83 11.13 -0.27
C VAL A 150 -4.10 11.92 -1.35
N ARG A 151 -4.37 11.59 -2.59
CA ARG A 151 -3.79 12.26 -3.76
C ARG A 151 -3.93 13.79 -3.66
N GLY A 152 -2.80 14.50 -3.69
CA GLY A 152 -2.70 15.95 -3.55
C GLY A 152 -2.75 16.48 -2.12
N ALA A 153 -2.83 15.61 -1.07
CA ALA A 153 -2.90 16.05 0.33
C ALA A 153 -1.70 15.61 1.20
N GLY A 154 -0.78 14.85 0.61
CA GLY A 154 0.41 14.35 1.28
C GLY A 154 0.15 13.11 2.12
N THR A 155 1.24 12.56 2.67
CA THR A 155 1.24 11.37 3.52
C THR A 155 1.39 11.75 4.98
N TRP A 156 0.64 11.04 5.82
CA TRP A 156 0.63 11.23 7.26
C TRP A 156 0.86 9.91 7.98
N ILE A 157 1.60 9.97 9.09
CA ILE A 157 1.84 8.85 10.00
C ILE A 157 1.15 9.17 11.33
N GLU A 158 0.33 8.23 11.79
CA GLU A 158 -0.28 8.26 13.11
C GLU A 158 0.32 7.15 13.97
N ARG A 159 0.74 7.49 15.18
CA ARG A 159 1.26 6.54 16.17
C ARG A 159 0.48 6.68 17.47
N PRO A 160 0.33 5.59 18.25
CA PRO A 160 -0.22 5.70 19.60
C PRO A 160 0.57 6.74 20.40
N ASP A 161 -0.13 7.56 21.17
CA ASP A 161 0.43 8.57 22.09
C ASP A 161 1.28 9.69 21.45
N PHE A 162 1.27 9.81 20.11
CA PHE A 162 1.97 10.87 19.39
C PHE A 162 1.02 11.67 18.50
N GLU A 163 1.35 12.94 18.26
CA GLU A 163 0.68 13.72 17.23
C GLU A 163 0.97 13.14 15.85
N GLN A 164 0.00 13.25 14.94
CA GLN A 164 0.19 12.85 13.56
C GLN A 164 1.32 13.67 12.92
N GLN A 165 2.16 13.00 12.14
CA GLN A 165 3.31 13.60 11.48
C GLN A 165 3.17 13.50 9.97
N ARG A 166 3.52 14.57 9.27
CA ARG A 166 3.65 14.52 7.81
C ARG A 166 4.90 13.72 7.45
N ALA A 167 4.74 12.75 6.55
CA ALA A 167 5.82 11.91 6.08
C ALA A 167 6.43 12.45 4.79
N THR A 168 7.73 12.26 4.63
CA THR A 168 8.48 12.50 3.40
C THR A 168 9.54 11.42 3.25
N VAL A 169 9.86 11.07 2.01
CA VAL A 169 10.97 10.16 1.72
C VAL A 169 12.32 10.85 1.91
N SER A 170 13.41 10.07 1.91
CA SER A 170 14.79 10.58 1.97
C SER A 170 15.17 11.30 0.66
N ASP A 171 16.26 12.05 0.71
CA ASP A 171 16.87 12.72 -0.45
C ASP A 171 18.21 12.07 -0.89
N THR A 172 18.49 10.84 -0.44
CA THR A 172 19.68 10.04 -0.78
C THR A 172 19.74 9.83 -2.28
N LYS A 173 20.85 10.25 -2.92
CA LYS A 173 21.05 10.19 -4.37
C LYS A 173 22.00 9.09 -4.83
N THR A 174 22.93 8.71 -3.99
CA THR A 174 23.99 7.74 -4.30
C THR A 174 23.51 6.34 -3.98
N LEU A 175 23.48 5.43 -4.97
CA LEU A 175 22.98 4.06 -4.78
C LEU A 175 23.70 3.32 -3.65
N SER A 176 25.02 3.49 -3.52
CA SER A 176 25.84 2.85 -2.46
C SER A 176 25.62 3.41 -1.05
N GLU A 177 24.88 4.50 -0.92
CA GLU A 177 24.46 5.09 0.36
C GLU A 177 23.01 4.74 0.70
N MET A 178 22.29 4.07 -0.22
CA MET A 178 20.90 3.68 -0.04
C MET A 178 20.74 2.43 0.80
N ARG A 179 19.66 2.37 1.55
CA ARG A 179 19.22 1.24 2.35
C ARG A 179 18.06 0.54 1.67
N LEU A 180 18.19 -0.76 1.45
CA LEU A 180 17.18 -1.59 0.81
C LEU A 180 16.18 -2.13 1.85
N ALA A 181 14.88 -1.89 1.64
CA ALA A 181 13.83 -2.66 2.28
C ALA A 181 13.73 -4.01 1.56
N ALA A 182 14.20 -5.08 2.18
CA ALA A 182 14.25 -6.42 1.59
C ALA A 182 13.11 -7.30 2.10
N SER A 183 12.64 -8.23 1.26
CA SER A 183 11.68 -9.25 1.70
C SER A 183 12.36 -10.26 2.62
N ARG A 184 11.74 -10.54 3.78
CA ARG A 184 12.22 -11.55 4.72
C ARG A 184 12.06 -12.98 4.15
N SER A 185 10.94 -13.25 3.48
CA SER A 185 10.55 -14.60 3.02
C SER A 185 10.96 -14.91 1.59
N HIS A 186 11.31 -13.91 0.76
CA HIS A 186 11.47 -14.07 -0.69
C HIS A 186 12.86 -13.64 -1.16
N ARG A 187 13.90 -14.22 -0.56
CA ARG A 187 15.28 -14.01 -1.04
C ARG A 187 15.62 -15.03 -2.12
N SER A 188 16.00 -14.56 -3.30
CA SER A 188 16.39 -15.41 -4.44
C SER A 188 17.82 -15.15 -4.86
N PRO A 189 18.50 -16.10 -5.56
CA PRO A 189 19.81 -15.85 -6.16
C PRO A 189 19.83 -14.64 -7.10
N ARG A 190 18.73 -14.40 -7.85
CA ARG A 190 18.59 -13.21 -8.69
C ARG A 190 18.60 -11.92 -7.87
N MET A 191 17.89 -11.90 -6.73
CA MET A 191 17.89 -10.74 -5.83
C MET A 191 19.28 -10.50 -5.23
N ASN A 192 20.03 -11.55 -4.89
CA ASN A 192 21.42 -11.40 -4.44
C ASN A 192 22.30 -10.70 -5.49
N ARG A 193 22.10 -11.01 -6.76
CA ARG A 193 22.84 -10.35 -7.86
C ARG A 193 22.43 -8.87 -8.00
N VAL A 194 21.14 -8.56 -7.88
CA VAL A 194 20.65 -7.18 -7.90
C VAL A 194 21.29 -6.37 -6.77
N VAL A 195 21.28 -6.90 -5.56
CA VAL A 195 21.90 -6.24 -4.41
C VAL A 195 23.40 -6.01 -4.60
N ALA A 196 24.10 -7.02 -5.10
CA ALA A 196 25.55 -6.89 -5.39
C ALA A 196 25.85 -5.85 -6.48
N GLN A 197 24.98 -5.74 -7.50
CA GLN A 197 25.15 -4.78 -8.60
C GLN A 197 24.85 -3.34 -8.19
N LEU A 198 23.81 -3.14 -7.39
CA LEU A 198 23.41 -1.81 -6.89
C LEU A 198 24.26 -1.32 -5.74
N GLY A 199 24.87 -2.24 -4.96
CA GLY A 199 25.85 -1.95 -3.92
C GLY A 199 25.27 -1.18 -2.73
N PHE A 200 24.05 -1.49 -2.31
CA PHE A 200 23.36 -0.81 -1.20
C PHE A 200 24.17 -0.83 0.11
N GLU A 201 24.08 0.26 0.89
CA GLU A 201 24.73 0.42 2.17
C GLU A 201 24.31 -0.66 3.18
N ALA A 202 22.99 -0.92 3.24
CA ALA A 202 22.40 -1.86 4.18
C ALA A 202 21.09 -2.44 3.66
N GLU A 203 20.68 -3.55 4.29
CA GLU A 203 19.37 -4.17 4.05
C GLU A 203 18.57 -4.28 5.35
N VAL A 204 17.32 -3.83 5.31
CA VAL A 204 16.35 -4.01 6.40
C VAL A 204 15.30 -5.02 5.96
N GLN A 205 15.29 -6.19 6.60
CA GLN A 205 14.36 -7.25 6.24
C GLN A 205 13.00 -7.08 6.93
N ARG A 206 11.93 -7.05 6.13
CA ARG A 206 10.53 -7.05 6.59
C ARG A 206 9.67 -7.92 5.68
N GLY A 207 8.59 -8.48 6.26
CA GLY A 207 7.42 -8.97 5.51
C GLY A 207 6.59 -7.80 5.00
N SER A 208 5.35 -8.02 4.50
CA SER A 208 4.40 -7.00 4.08
C SER A 208 4.94 -5.96 3.07
N VAL A 209 4.21 -5.68 2.00
CA VAL A 209 4.53 -4.59 1.08
C VAL A 209 4.31 -3.24 1.76
N GLY A 210 3.18 -3.11 2.47
CA GLY A 210 2.82 -1.89 3.19
C GLY A 210 3.85 -1.49 4.24
N ILE A 211 4.38 -2.45 5.01
CA ILE A 211 5.44 -2.17 6.00
C ILE A 211 6.72 -1.69 5.32
N LYS A 212 7.13 -2.31 4.20
CA LYS A 212 8.32 -1.86 3.47
C LYS A 212 8.18 -0.45 2.92
N ILE A 213 6.99 -0.09 2.41
CA ILE A 213 6.71 1.31 2.03
C ILE A 213 6.69 2.23 3.26
N GLY A 214 6.18 1.77 4.40
CA GLY A 214 6.30 2.47 5.67
C GLY A 214 7.74 2.84 6.00
N LEU A 215 8.71 1.90 5.84
CA LEU A 215 10.14 2.18 6.04
C LEU A 215 10.68 3.29 5.12
N LEU A 216 10.20 3.37 3.88
CA LEU A 216 10.63 4.41 2.93
C LEU A 216 10.10 5.79 3.36
N VAL A 217 8.82 5.90 3.74
CA VAL A 217 8.23 7.19 4.14
C VAL A 217 8.65 7.62 5.55
N GLU A 218 9.23 6.72 6.34
CA GLU A 218 9.91 7.02 7.61
C GLU A 218 11.41 7.29 7.44
N GLN A 219 11.91 7.28 6.21
CA GLN A 219 13.34 7.46 5.90
C GLN A 219 14.27 6.43 6.57
N GLN A 220 13.73 5.24 6.89
CA GLN A 220 14.53 4.12 7.39
C GLN A 220 15.15 3.31 6.26
N CYS A 221 14.50 3.31 5.07
CA CYS A 221 15.00 2.76 3.82
C CYS A 221 14.75 3.73 2.68
N ASP A 222 15.43 3.52 1.56
CA ASP A 222 15.41 4.40 0.41
C ASP A 222 14.81 3.73 -0.83
N VAL A 223 14.84 2.39 -0.85
CA VAL A 223 14.38 1.59 -2.00
C VAL A 223 13.79 0.25 -1.56
N TYR A 224 12.81 -0.23 -2.32
CA TYR A 224 12.27 -1.59 -2.27
C TYR A 224 12.19 -2.15 -3.68
N ILE A 225 12.67 -3.38 -3.89
CA ILE A 225 12.65 -4.08 -5.18
C ILE A 225 12.01 -5.45 -4.98
N HIS A 226 11.02 -5.76 -5.82
CA HIS A 226 10.34 -7.05 -5.84
C HIS A 226 10.43 -7.67 -7.23
N LEU A 227 11.26 -8.70 -7.38
CA LEU A 227 11.51 -9.34 -8.69
C LEU A 227 10.41 -10.33 -9.11
N SER A 228 9.62 -10.83 -8.17
CA SER A 228 8.58 -11.82 -8.45
C SER A 228 7.33 -11.18 -9.03
N PRO A 229 6.53 -11.88 -9.88
CA PRO A 229 5.23 -11.42 -10.35
C PRO A 229 4.10 -11.66 -9.32
N ARG A 230 4.40 -11.92 -8.05
CA ARG A 230 3.42 -12.37 -7.06
C ARG A 230 2.59 -11.26 -6.41
N THR A 231 3.06 -10.00 -6.45
CA THR A 231 2.25 -8.90 -5.92
C THR A 231 1.03 -8.64 -6.80
N LYS A 232 -0.05 -8.24 -6.18
CA LYS A 232 -1.34 -7.98 -6.83
C LYS A 232 -1.74 -6.52 -6.61
N GLN A 233 -2.85 -6.10 -7.21
CA GLN A 233 -3.33 -4.71 -7.13
C GLN A 233 -3.63 -4.30 -5.67
N TRP A 234 -4.15 -5.19 -4.84
CA TRP A 234 -4.43 -4.90 -3.43
C TRP A 234 -3.18 -4.74 -2.55
N ASP A 235 -2.05 -5.39 -2.92
CA ASP A 235 -0.76 -5.22 -2.21
C ASP A 235 -0.14 -3.85 -2.47
N THR A 236 -0.51 -3.18 -3.56
CA THR A 236 0.22 -2.01 -4.06
C THR A 236 -0.59 -0.72 -4.09
N CYS A 237 -1.92 -0.76 -4.17
CA CYS A 237 -2.74 0.44 -4.33
C CYS A 237 -2.60 1.41 -3.14
N ALA A 238 -2.76 0.94 -1.90
CA ALA A 238 -2.57 1.78 -0.73
C ALA A 238 -1.11 2.22 -0.55
N PRO A 239 -0.12 1.33 -0.65
CA PRO A 239 1.30 1.69 -0.60
C PRO A 239 1.74 2.70 -1.66
N GLU A 240 1.21 2.61 -2.90
CA GLU A 240 1.58 3.55 -3.96
C GLU A 240 1.23 4.98 -3.62
N VAL A 241 -0.02 5.26 -3.24
CA VAL A 241 -0.40 6.63 -2.91
C VAL A 241 0.32 7.13 -1.67
N ILE A 242 0.58 6.28 -0.67
CA ILE A 242 1.36 6.62 0.52
C ILE A 242 2.78 7.04 0.13
N LEU A 243 3.43 6.27 -0.75
CA LEU A 243 4.79 6.59 -1.18
C LEU A 243 4.84 7.85 -2.06
N THR A 244 3.95 7.95 -3.05
CA THR A 244 3.96 9.06 -4.01
C THR A 244 3.63 10.40 -3.36
N GLU A 245 2.69 10.42 -2.43
CA GLU A 245 2.34 11.63 -1.67
C GLU A 245 3.41 12.04 -0.64
N ALA A 246 4.34 11.13 -0.30
CA ALA A 246 5.54 11.43 0.48
C ALA A 246 6.73 11.91 -0.39
N GLY A 247 6.56 11.97 -1.72
CA GLY A 247 7.58 12.39 -2.69
C GLY A 247 8.39 11.24 -3.29
N GLY A 248 8.05 9.99 -2.99
CA GLY A 248 8.66 8.81 -3.60
C GLY A 248 8.04 8.44 -4.95
N ARG A 249 8.49 7.34 -5.52
CA ARG A 249 7.99 6.81 -6.79
C ARG A 249 7.90 5.27 -6.74
N ILE A 250 6.87 4.72 -7.38
CA ILE A 250 6.72 3.29 -7.62
C ILE A 250 6.45 3.05 -9.12
N SER A 251 7.01 1.96 -9.65
CA SER A 251 6.78 1.49 -11.01
C SER A 251 6.94 -0.02 -11.07
N ASP A 252 6.67 -0.61 -12.22
CA ASP A 252 7.15 -1.95 -12.51
C ASP A 252 8.70 -1.95 -12.67
N LEU A 253 9.31 -3.14 -12.84
CA LEU A 253 10.77 -3.27 -12.99
C LEU A 253 11.32 -2.62 -14.27
N PHE A 254 10.46 -2.23 -15.21
CA PHE A 254 10.82 -1.58 -16.47
C PHE A 254 10.56 -0.06 -16.45
N GLY A 255 10.09 0.48 -15.31
CA GLY A 255 9.84 1.91 -15.12
C GLY A 255 8.42 2.37 -15.51
N TYR A 256 7.52 1.44 -15.90
CA TYR A 256 6.14 1.80 -16.23
C TYR A 256 5.26 1.89 -14.98
N PRO A 257 4.26 2.80 -14.98
CA PRO A 257 3.33 2.94 -13.87
C PRO A 257 2.50 1.67 -13.69
N LEU A 258 2.11 1.38 -12.45
CA LEU A 258 1.15 0.34 -12.13
C LEU A 258 -0.25 0.78 -12.58
N ASN A 259 -1.06 -0.19 -13.00
CA ASN A 259 -2.45 0.04 -13.41
C ASN A 259 -3.40 -0.67 -12.46
N TYR A 260 -4.45 0.02 -12.08
CA TYR A 260 -5.47 -0.50 -11.18
C TYR A 260 -6.81 -0.68 -11.91
N ASN A 261 -7.66 -1.55 -11.35
CA ASN A 261 -8.96 -1.89 -11.93
C ASN A 261 -8.86 -2.45 -13.36
N VAL A 262 -7.85 -3.28 -13.60
CA VAL A 262 -7.69 -4.07 -14.83
C VAL A 262 -8.04 -5.54 -14.57
N PRO A 263 -8.36 -6.36 -15.62
CA PRO A 263 -8.75 -7.77 -15.44
C PRO A 263 -7.66 -8.61 -14.77
N ASP A 264 -6.42 -8.47 -15.21
CA ASP A 264 -5.28 -9.13 -14.56
C ASP A 264 -4.90 -8.37 -13.29
N VAL A 265 -5.11 -8.99 -12.16
CA VAL A 265 -4.84 -8.38 -10.85
C VAL A 265 -3.37 -8.46 -10.45
N GLN A 266 -2.54 -9.25 -11.15
CA GLN A 266 -1.13 -9.44 -10.82
C GLN A 266 -0.24 -8.33 -11.39
N ASN A 267 0.73 -7.90 -10.61
CA ASN A 267 1.83 -7.02 -11.06
C ASN A 267 2.93 -7.89 -11.70
N ARG A 268 2.66 -8.44 -12.90
CA ARG A 268 3.49 -9.47 -13.56
C ARG A 268 4.93 -9.05 -13.80
N ASN A 269 5.16 -7.77 -13.97
CA ASN A 269 6.50 -7.23 -14.21
C ASN A 269 7.33 -7.03 -12.91
N GLY A 270 6.78 -7.40 -11.72
CA GLY A 270 7.38 -7.07 -10.45
C GLY A 270 7.30 -5.56 -10.16
N LEU A 271 8.06 -5.05 -9.19
CA LEU A 271 8.00 -3.62 -8.85
C LEU A 271 9.31 -3.06 -8.29
N VAL A 272 9.49 -1.75 -8.45
CA VAL A 272 10.49 -0.91 -7.79
C VAL A 272 9.76 0.24 -7.11
N ALA A 273 10.03 0.44 -5.82
CA ALA A 273 9.63 1.61 -5.06
C ALA A 273 10.88 2.31 -4.54
N SER A 274 10.94 3.61 -4.59
CA SER A 274 12.11 4.38 -4.16
C SER A 274 11.74 5.76 -3.62
N ASN A 275 12.74 6.46 -3.10
CA ASN A 275 12.63 7.86 -2.69
C ASN A 275 12.40 8.85 -3.87
N GLY A 276 12.21 8.35 -5.09
CA GLY A 276 11.91 9.14 -6.27
C GLY A 276 13.13 9.75 -6.96
N VAL A 277 14.07 10.30 -6.22
CA VAL A 277 15.24 11.01 -6.75
C VAL A 277 16.14 10.11 -7.60
N SER A 278 16.32 8.85 -7.19
CA SER A 278 17.19 7.89 -7.87
C SER A 278 16.43 6.81 -8.61
N HIS A 279 15.11 6.96 -8.79
CA HIS A 279 14.26 5.93 -9.37
C HIS A 279 14.72 5.51 -10.78
N ASP A 280 14.93 6.48 -11.67
CA ASP A 280 15.35 6.20 -13.05
C ASP A 280 16.74 5.55 -13.11
N GLN A 281 17.67 5.98 -12.26
CA GLN A 281 18.99 5.36 -12.13
C GLN A 281 18.90 3.90 -11.65
N ILE A 282 17.99 3.58 -10.74
CA ILE A 282 17.73 2.20 -10.29
C ILE A 282 17.21 1.36 -11.48
N ILE A 283 16.23 1.87 -12.22
CA ILE A 283 15.67 1.18 -13.40
C ILE A 283 16.76 0.92 -14.46
N GLU A 284 17.56 1.93 -14.79
CA GLU A 284 18.67 1.81 -15.75
C GLU A 284 19.70 0.76 -15.31
N THR A 285 20.04 0.73 -14.01
CA THR A 285 20.99 -0.25 -13.45
C THR A 285 20.42 -1.66 -13.43
N LEU A 286 19.10 -1.81 -13.25
CA LEU A 286 18.41 -3.11 -13.30
C LEU A 286 18.27 -3.68 -14.72
N ALA A 287 18.14 -2.85 -15.74
CA ALA A 287 17.82 -3.26 -17.09
C ALA A 287 18.76 -4.36 -17.66
N PRO A 288 20.10 -4.28 -17.54
CA PRO A 288 21.00 -5.36 -17.99
C PRO A 288 20.74 -6.69 -17.24
N LEU A 289 20.51 -6.64 -15.94
CA LEU A 289 20.23 -7.83 -15.12
C LEU A 289 18.89 -8.47 -15.49
N LEU A 290 17.85 -7.67 -15.76
CA LEU A 290 16.55 -8.18 -16.20
C LEU A 290 16.66 -8.91 -17.53
N ASN A 291 17.42 -8.36 -18.49
CA ASN A 291 17.71 -9.02 -19.76
C ASN A 291 18.44 -10.35 -19.55
N GLU A 292 19.46 -10.38 -18.69
CA GLU A 292 20.21 -11.60 -18.35
C GLU A 292 19.30 -12.64 -17.65
N PHE A 293 18.34 -12.21 -16.83
CA PHE A 293 17.34 -13.09 -16.21
C PHE A 293 16.25 -13.57 -17.18
N GLY A 294 16.31 -13.14 -18.46
CA GLY A 294 15.31 -13.46 -19.46
C GLY A 294 13.96 -12.77 -19.25
N ARG A 295 13.95 -11.70 -18.44
CA ARG A 295 12.72 -10.93 -18.16
C ARG A 295 12.43 -10.01 -19.34
N LYS A 296 11.19 -10.04 -19.79
CA LYS A 296 10.64 -9.13 -20.80
C LYS A 296 9.42 -8.45 -20.20
N GLN A 297 9.18 -7.22 -20.63
CA GLN A 297 7.94 -6.52 -20.29
C GLN A 297 6.75 -7.32 -20.87
N ILE A 298 5.72 -7.49 -20.04
CA ILE A 298 4.46 -8.14 -20.38
C ILE A 298 3.37 -7.07 -20.50
#